data_8bd5bd12d75933da023a06b21c462585
#
_entry.id   8bd5bd12d75933da023a06b21c462585
#
_cell.length_a   1.000
_cell.length_b   1.000
_cell.length_c   1.000
_cell.angle_alpha   90.00
_cell.angle_beta   90.00
_cell.angle_gamma   90.00
#
_symmetry.space_group_name_H-M   'P 1'
#
loop_
_entity.id
_entity.type
_entity.pdbx_description
1 polymer ?
#
loop_
_entity_poly.entity_id
_entity_poly.type
_entity_poly.pdbx_seq_one_letter_code
_entity_poly.pdbx_strand_id
1 'polypeptide(L)'
;SSKPEQIALSFDAPGLVAGVDEAGRGPLAGPVVAAAVILDDLKPIKGLRDSKTLSGRRREALFDEIRAKALCCCIAEASVDEIDRLNILQATLLAMRRAVEGLRLLPAKVLVDGNRLPVLRVPAEAIVKGDAKVQAISAASILAKVYRDRLCTELDAAHPQYGFATHKGYPTPEHLAALRAHGASVVHRRSFGPVRQVLPDQGSP
;
A
#
# COMPACT_ATOMS: atom_id res chain seq x y z
N SER A 1 -45.43 -5.38 -20.24
CA SER A 1 -44.53 -6.13 -19.35
C SER A 1 -43.10 -5.57 -19.45
N SER A 2 -42.83 -4.49 -18.73
CA SER A 2 -41.59 -3.71 -18.87
C SER A 2 -40.82 -3.63 -17.55
N LYS A 3 -40.74 -4.73 -16.81
CA LYS A 3 -40.07 -4.70 -15.48
C LYS A 3 -38.62 -5.17 -15.40
N PRO A 4 -38.01 -5.88 -16.35
CA PRO A 4 -36.59 -6.23 -16.22
C PRO A 4 -35.62 -5.12 -16.58
N GLU A 5 -35.97 -4.24 -17.53
CA GLU A 5 -35.08 -3.19 -18.01
C GLU A 5 -34.87 -2.06 -16.99
N GLN A 6 -35.91 -1.69 -16.24
CA GLN A 6 -35.76 -0.63 -15.23
C GLN A 6 -34.91 -1.05 -14.03
N ILE A 7 -34.87 -2.33 -13.71
CA ILE A 7 -34.05 -2.85 -12.63
C ILE A 7 -32.57 -2.91 -13.07
N ALA A 8 -32.30 -3.32 -14.30
CA ALA A 8 -30.95 -3.33 -14.85
C ALA A 8 -30.33 -1.92 -14.88
N LEU A 9 -31.09 -0.90 -15.28
CA LEU A 9 -30.62 0.48 -15.31
C LEU A 9 -30.26 1.04 -13.93
N SER A 10 -30.92 0.61 -12.88
CA SER A 10 -30.59 1.06 -11.53
C SER A 10 -29.33 0.39 -10.95
N PHE A 11 -28.94 -0.78 -11.47
CA PHE A 11 -27.69 -1.46 -11.12
C PHE A 11 -26.50 -1.02 -11.96
N ASP A 12 -26.76 -0.52 -13.16
CA ASP A 12 -25.74 0.03 -14.06
C ASP A 12 -25.44 1.52 -13.80
N ALA A 13 -26.16 2.16 -12.88
CA ALA A 13 -25.80 3.51 -12.44
C ALA A 13 -24.41 3.46 -11.82
N PRO A 14 -23.43 4.24 -12.33
CA PRO A 14 -22.07 4.21 -11.81
C PRO A 14 -22.07 4.66 -10.35
N GLY A 15 -21.94 3.71 -9.46
CA GLY A 15 -21.65 3.97 -8.05
C GLY A 15 -20.21 4.42 -7.88
N LEU A 16 -19.86 4.81 -6.66
CA LEU A 16 -18.48 5.19 -6.34
C LEU A 16 -17.53 4.00 -6.51
N VAL A 17 -16.39 4.24 -7.13
CA VAL A 17 -15.35 3.24 -7.35
C VAL A 17 -14.11 3.63 -6.57
N ALA A 18 -13.60 2.72 -5.73
CA ALA A 18 -12.35 2.91 -5.03
C ALA A 18 -11.22 2.20 -5.78
N GLY A 19 -10.05 2.83 -5.84
CA GLY A 19 -8.81 2.22 -6.24
C GLY A 19 -7.97 1.88 -5.03
N VAL A 20 -7.27 0.75 -5.06
CA VAL A 20 -6.45 0.24 -3.95
C VAL A 20 -5.10 -0.23 -4.46
N ASP A 21 -4.05 0.13 -3.76
CA ASP A 21 -2.69 -0.34 -4.01
C ASP A 21 -1.90 -0.38 -2.70
N GLU A 22 -0.73 -1.01 -2.75
CA GLU A 22 0.17 -1.14 -1.60
C GLU A 22 1.59 -0.64 -1.90
N ALA A 23 2.36 -0.48 -0.84
CA ALA A 23 3.79 -0.23 -0.88
C ALA A 23 4.47 -0.98 0.28
N GLY A 24 5.69 -1.43 0.04
CA GLY A 24 6.50 -2.01 1.10
C GLY A 24 6.37 -3.51 1.30
N ARG A 25 6.09 -4.29 0.26
CA ARG A 25 6.08 -5.76 0.35
C ARG A 25 7.49 -6.35 0.42
N GLY A 26 8.42 -5.83 -0.36
CA GLY A 26 9.79 -6.35 -0.48
C GLY A 26 10.79 -5.96 0.60
N PRO A 27 10.65 -4.83 1.30
CA PRO A 27 11.57 -4.45 2.36
C PRO A 27 11.69 -5.46 3.47
N LEU A 28 12.84 -5.45 4.16
CA LEU A 28 13.14 -6.31 5.30
C LEU A 28 12.67 -5.71 6.63
N ALA A 29 12.16 -4.50 6.61
CA ALA A 29 11.80 -3.75 7.81
C ALA A 29 10.58 -2.87 7.59
N GLY A 30 9.89 -2.58 8.66
CA GLY A 30 8.74 -1.69 8.69
C GLY A 30 7.44 -2.35 8.25
N PRO A 31 6.32 -1.65 8.41
CA PRO A 31 5.01 -2.16 8.03
C PRO A 31 4.84 -2.22 6.51
N VAL A 32 3.91 -3.04 6.05
CA VAL A 32 3.35 -2.90 4.70
C VAL A 32 2.21 -1.88 4.77
N VAL A 33 2.13 -1.03 3.74
CA VAL A 33 1.18 0.09 3.68
C VAL A 33 0.25 -0.11 2.50
N ALA A 34 -1.03 0.11 2.68
CA ALA A 34 -2.01 0.15 1.61
C ALA A 34 -2.78 1.47 1.65
N ALA A 35 -3.31 1.87 0.51
CA ALA A 35 -4.18 3.02 0.40
C ALA A 35 -5.41 2.70 -0.44
N ALA A 36 -6.51 3.35 -0.13
CA ALA A 36 -7.74 3.32 -0.91
C ALA A 36 -8.16 4.75 -1.23
N VAL A 37 -8.60 4.99 -2.45
CA VAL A 37 -8.98 6.32 -2.94
C VAL A 37 -10.26 6.24 -3.76
N ILE A 38 -11.21 7.12 -3.46
CA ILE A 38 -12.35 7.40 -4.33
C ILE A 38 -12.14 8.81 -4.88
N LEU A 39 -11.87 8.92 -6.18
CA LEU A 39 -11.66 10.20 -6.83
C LEU A 39 -12.99 10.95 -7.06
N ASP A 40 -12.88 12.27 -7.15
CA ASP A 40 -13.98 13.15 -7.52
C ASP A 40 -13.85 13.52 -9.01
N ASP A 41 -14.78 13.06 -9.84
CA ASP A 41 -14.78 13.32 -11.28
C ASP A 41 -14.89 14.83 -11.59
N LEU A 42 -15.43 15.62 -10.66
CA LEU A 42 -15.53 17.07 -10.79
C LEU A 42 -14.22 17.80 -10.46
N LYS A 43 -13.26 17.12 -9.90
CA LYS A 43 -11.95 17.65 -9.50
C LYS A 43 -10.83 16.78 -10.06
N PRO A 44 -10.59 16.82 -11.39
CA PRO A 44 -9.59 15.96 -12.02
C PRO A 44 -8.17 16.31 -11.55
N ILE A 45 -7.31 15.28 -11.48
CA ILE A 45 -5.91 15.38 -11.10
C ILE A 45 -5.08 14.94 -12.30
N LYS A 46 -4.18 15.80 -12.75
CA LYS A 46 -3.29 15.51 -13.88
C LYS A 46 -2.06 14.74 -13.43
N GLY A 47 -1.58 13.83 -14.30
CA GLY A 47 -0.30 13.13 -14.12
C GLY A 47 -0.38 11.84 -13.32
N LEU A 48 -1.56 11.35 -12.96
CA LEU A 48 -1.71 10.12 -12.18
C LEU A 48 -1.22 8.88 -12.93
N ARG A 49 -1.40 8.79 -14.25
CA ARG A 49 -1.03 7.62 -15.05
C ARG A 49 0.46 7.38 -15.16
N ASP A 50 1.27 8.42 -14.96
CA ASP A 50 2.73 8.37 -15.10
C ASP A 50 3.44 8.17 -13.74
N SER A 51 2.74 7.60 -12.75
CA SER A 51 3.20 7.50 -11.37
C SER A 51 4.58 6.84 -11.21
N LYS A 52 4.91 5.87 -12.05
CA LYS A 52 6.20 5.16 -12.00
C LYS A 52 7.39 6.01 -12.46
N THR A 53 7.14 7.03 -13.29
CA THR A 53 8.18 7.91 -13.83
C THR A 53 8.30 9.23 -13.09
N LEU A 54 7.48 9.44 -12.06
CA LEU A 54 7.46 10.68 -11.29
C LEU A 54 8.69 10.83 -10.40
N SER A 55 9.21 12.06 -10.33
CA SER A 55 10.20 12.42 -9.31
C SER A 55 9.59 12.35 -7.91
N GLY A 56 10.43 12.24 -6.88
CA GLY A 56 9.96 12.28 -5.50
C GLY A 56 9.20 13.56 -5.17
N ARG A 57 9.69 14.71 -5.67
CA ARG A 57 9.02 16.01 -5.50
C ARG A 57 7.62 16.03 -6.12
N ARG A 58 7.47 15.47 -7.33
CA ARG A 58 6.16 15.43 -8.00
C ARG A 58 5.19 14.49 -7.27
N ARG A 59 5.68 13.35 -6.79
CA ARG A 59 4.85 12.44 -5.97
C ARG A 59 4.37 13.11 -4.68
N GLU A 60 5.24 13.85 -3.99
CA GLU A 60 4.87 14.60 -2.78
C GLU A 60 3.77 15.64 -3.09
N ALA A 61 3.89 16.37 -4.20
CA ALA A 61 2.88 17.34 -4.61
C ALA A 61 1.54 16.65 -4.93
N LEU A 62 1.57 15.51 -5.63
CA LEU A 62 0.38 14.72 -5.94
C LEU A 62 -0.24 14.09 -4.68
N PHE A 63 0.53 13.68 -3.71
CA PHE A 63 0.03 13.21 -2.42
C PHE A 63 -0.90 14.24 -1.78
N ASP A 64 -0.48 15.49 -1.72
CA ASP A 64 -1.27 16.57 -1.15
C ASP A 64 -2.51 16.88 -2.01
N GLU A 65 -2.35 16.90 -3.33
CA GLU A 65 -3.44 17.14 -4.27
C GLU A 65 -4.52 16.06 -4.21
N ILE A 66 -4.12 14.78 -4.15
CA ILE A 66 -5.06 13.66 -4.01
C ILE A 66 -5.86 13.80 -2.73
N ARG A 67 -5.20 14.08 -1.61
CA ARG A 67 -5.87 14.25 -0.32
C ARG A 67 -6.83 15.43 -0.30
N ALA A 68 -6.51 16.50 -1.03
CA ALA A 68 -7.37 17.68 -1.11
C ALA A 68 -8.57 17.49 -2.05
N LYS A 69 -8.41 16.77 -3.15
CA LYS A 69 -9.41 16.69 -4.24
C LYS A 69 -10.22 15.41 -4.25
N ALA A 70 -9.73 14.29 -3.71
CA ALA A 70 -10.48 13.05 -3.65
C ALA A 70 -11.76 13.21 -2.82
N LEU A 71 -12.80 12.47 -3.16
CA LEU A 71 -14.02 12.39 -2.34
C LEU A 71 -13.68 11.83 -0.96
N CYS A 72 -12.87 10.78 -0.90
CA CYS A 72 -12.27 10.28 0.32
C CYS A 72 -11.06 9.41 0.00
N CYS A 73 -10.19 9.24 0.99
CA CYS A 73 -9.06 8.32 0.92
C CYS A 73 -8.72 7.83 2.32
N CYS A 74 -8.04 6.70 2.38
CA CYS A 74 -7.56 6.12 3.62
C CYS A 74 -6.24 5.41 3.38
N ILE A 75 -5.29 5.62 4.29
CA ILE A 75 -4.02 4.91 4.33
C ILE A 75 -4.02 4.03 5.56
N ALA A 76 -3.65 2.76 5.40
CA ALA A 76 -3.64 1.79 6.48
C ALA A 76 -2.37 0.93 6.43
N GLU A 77 -2.05 0.31 7.54
CA GLU A 77 -0.86 -0.50 7.70
C GLU A 77 -1.20 -1.90 8.19
N ALA A 78 -0.32 -2.86 7.88
CA ALA A 78 -0.16 -4.07 8.66
C ALA A 78 1.24 -4.05 9.28
N SER A 79 1.31 -4.32 10.57
CA SER A 79 2.54 -4.18 11.35
C SER A 79 3.57 -5.26 11.02
N VAL A 80 4.81 -5.04 11.45
CA VAL A 80 5.88 -6.05 11.39
C VAL A 80 5.45 -7.35 12.06
N ASP A 81 4.82 -7.28 13.24
CA ASP A 81 4.32 -8.46 13.94
C ASP A 81 3.24 -9.20 13.15
N GLU A 82 2.34 -8.46 12.50
CA GLU A 82 1.33 -9.04 11.64
C GLU A 82 1.93 -9.70 10.40
N ILE A 83 2.94 -9.08 9.80
CA ILE A 83 3.69 -9.67 8.68
C ILE A 83 4.33 -11.00 9.10
N ASP A 84 5.00 -11.02 10.23
CA ASP A 84 5.68 -12.22 10.72
C ASP A 84 4.71 -13.34 11.09
N ARG A 85 3.53 -12.98 11.59
CA ARG A 85 2.49 -13.94 11.97
C ARG A 85 1.68 -14.47 10.79
N LEU A 86 1.34 -13.60 9.82
CA LEU A 86 0.40 -13.91 8.74
C LEU A 86 1.07 -14.24 7.41
N ASN A 87 2.30 -13.88 7.19
CA ASN A 87 3.10 -13.73 5.98
C ASN A 87 2.81 -12.41 5.24
N ILE A 88 3.69 -12.05 4.30
CA ILE A 88 3.59 -10.76 3.62
C ILE A 88 2.37 -10.65 2.71
N LEU A 89 1.94 -11.73 2.05
CA LEU A 89 0.74 -11.70 1.23
C LEU A 89 -0.51 -11.40 2.07
N GLN A 90 -0.71 -12.15 3.14
CA GLN A 90 -1.89 -11.98 3.99
C GLN A 90 -1.86 -10.64 4.74
N ALA A 91 -0.69 -10.18 5.18
CA ALA A 91 -0.54 -8.86 5.79
C ALA A 91 -0.86 -7.73 4.80
N THR A 92 -0.44 -7.88 3.54
CA THR A 92 -0.76 -6.92 2.47
C THR A 92 -2.29 -6.85 2.25
N LEU A 93 -2.94 -8.00 2.14
CA LEU A 93 -4.39 -8.06 1.98
C LEU A 93 -5.13 -7.48 3.19
N LEU A 94 -4.62 -7.68 4.39
CA LEU A 94 -5.14 -7.08 5.61
C LEU A 94 -5.03 -5.55 5.59
N ALA A 95 -3.88 -5.02 5.18
CA ALA A 95 -3.69 -3.56 5.04
C ALA A 95 -4.67 -2.99 4.01
N MET A 96 -4.87 -3.66 2.87
CA MET A 96 -5.83 -3.25 1.84
C MET A 96 -7.27 -3.24 2.38
N ARG A 97 -7.67 -4.28 3.11
CA ARG A 97 -8.97 -4.34 3.76
C ARG A 97 -9.18 -3.18 4.73
N ARG A 98 -8.19 -2.90 5.57
CA ARG A 98 -8.23 -1.77 6.51
C ARG A 98 -8.36 -0.43 5.80
N ALA A 99 -7.65 -0.25 4.67
CA ALA A 99 -7.75 0.97 3.87
C ALA A 99 -9.15 1.16 3.29
N VAL A 100 -9.76 0.11 2.74
CA VAL A 100 -11.13 0.16 2.21
C VAL A 100 -12.14 0.41 3.32
N GLU A 101 -12.04 -0.32 4.42
CA GLU A 101 -12.96 -0.18 5.57
C GLU A 101 -12.83 1.19 6.24
N GLY A 102 -11.68 1.84 6.13
CA GLY A 102 -11.45 3.19 6.66
C GLY A 102 -11.98 4.32 5.77
N LEU A 103 -12.46 4.03 4.57
CA LEU A 103 -13.07 5.04 3.72
C LEU A 103 -14.36 5.56 4.33
N ARG A 104 -14.51 6.89 4.33
CA ARG A 104 -15.72 7.55 4.86
C ARG A 104 -16.97 7.24 4.04
N LEU A 105 -16.80 7.01 2.73
CA LEU A 105 -17.86 6.67 1.81
C LEU A 105 -17.76 5.20 1.43
N LEU A 106 -18.90 4.52 1.32
CA LEU A 106 -18.95 3.13 0.90
C LEU A 106 -18.86 3.07 -0.63
N PRO A 107 -17.82 2.46 -1.21
CA PRO A 107 -17.75 2.27 -2.66
C PRO A 107 -18.73 1.18 -3.10
N ALA A 108 -19.26 1.32 -4.32
CA ALA A 108 -20.05 0.28 -4.98
C ALA A 108 -19.15 -0.84 -5.52
N LYS A 109 -17.90 -0.51 -5.85
CA LYS A 109 -16.91 -1.45 -6.39
C LYS A 109 -15.50 -1.01 -5.97
N VAL A 110 -14.63 -1.98 -5.78
CA VAL A 110 -13.20 -1.76 -5.47
C VAL A 110 -12.34 -2.39 -6.57
N LEU A 111 -11.41 -1.61 -7.10
CA LEU A 111 -10.41 -2.06 -8.07
C LEU A 111 -9.05 -2.11 -7.37
N VAL A 112 -8.43 -3.28 -7.38
CA VAL A 112 -7.18 -3.54 -6.64
C VAL A 112 -6.06 -3.80 -7.63
N ASP A 113 -4.92 -3.15 -7.45
CA ASP A 113 -3.73 -3.46 -8.23
C ASP A 113 -3.24 -4.88 -7.95
N GLY A 114 -2.95 -5.62 -9.00
CA GLY A 114 -2.39 -6.97 -8.90
C GLY A 114 -3.35 -8.08 -9.29
N ASN A 115 -3.14 -9.27 -8.71
CA ASN A 115 -3.88 -10.50 -9.03
C ASN A 115 -4.50 -11.17 -7.81
N ARG A 116 -4.50 -10.53 -6.67
CA ARG A 116 -5.06 -11.02 -5.40
C ARG A 116 -6.03 -10.01 -4.81
N LEU A 117 -7.06 -10.50 -4.16
CA LEU A 117 -8.10 -9.67 -3.56
C LEU A 117 -8.16 -9.86 -2.05
N PRO A 118 -8.31 -8.78 -1.28
CA PRO A 118 -8.71 -8.87 0.12
C PRO A 118 -10.17 -9.36 0.21
N VAL A 119 -10.53 -9.89 1.36
CA VAL A 119 -11.93 -10.23 1.66
C VAL A 119 -12.65 -8.95 2.02
N LEU A 120 -13.60 -8.53 1.19
CA LEU A 120 -14.36 -7.29 1.35
C LEU A 120 -15.86 -7.57 1.31
N ARG A 121 -16.64 -6.65 1.90
CA ARG A 121 -18.11 -6.68 1.85
C ARG A 121 -18.68 -6.14 0.55
N VAL A 122 -17.87 -5.47 -0.26
CA VAL A 122 -18.25 -4.90 -1.55
C VAL A 122 -17.58 -5.66 -2.69
N PRO A 123 -18.16 -5.66 -3.91
CA PRO A 123 -17.52 -6.29 -5.06
C PRO A 123 -16.14 -5.73 -5.32
N ALA A 124 -15.19 -6.60 -5.64
CA ALA A 124 -13.81 -6.21 -5.93
C ALA A 124 -13.31 -6.92 -7.17
N GLU A 125 -12.42 -6.27 -7.90
CA GLU A 125 -11.76 -6.80 -9.09
C GLU A 125 -10.26 -6.51 -9.03
N ALA A 126 -9.45 -7.53 -9.29
CA ALA A 126 -8.01 -7.39 -9.39
C ALA A 126 -7.64 -6.97 -10.82
N ILE A 127 -6.77 -5.96 -10.94
CA ILE A 127 -6.34 -5.43 -12.23
C ILE A 127 -4.82 -5.47 -12.27
N VAL A 128 -4.27 -6.34 -13.11
CA VAL A 128 -2.82 -6.44 -13.31
C VAL A 128 -2.32 -5.12 -13.89
N LYS A 129 -1.28 -4.55 -13.28
CA LYS A 129 -0.74 -3.22 -13.62
C LYS A 129 -1.83 -2.13 -13.55
N GLY A 130 -2.71 -2.23 -12.58
CA GLY A 130 -3.83 -1.32 -12.40
C GLY A 130 -3.41 0.13 -12.18
N ASP A 131 -2.27 0.35 -11.54
CA ASP A 131 -1.67 1.68 -11.32
C ASP A 131 -1.39 2.44 -12.64
N ALA A 132 -1.16 1.73 -13.74
CA ALA A 132 -0.99 2.31 -15.07
C ALA A 132 -2.32 2.46 -15.83
N LYS A 133 -3.37 1.74 -15.44
CA LYS A 133 -4.65 1.64 -16.17
C LYS A 133 -5.80 2.40 -15.52
N VAL A 134 -5.81 2.51 -14.20
CA VAL A 134 -6.92 3.06 -13.42
C VAL A 134 -6.41 4.22 -12.57
N GLN A 135 -6.96 5.41 -12.76
CA GLN A 135 -6.50 6.62 -12.05
C GLN A 135 -6.64 6.50 -10.53
N ALA A 136 -7.73 5.91 -10.04
CA ALA A 136 -7.92 5.72 -8.60
C ALA A 136 -6.87 4.77 -8.00
N ILE A 137 -6.46 3.73 -8.74
CA ILE A 137 -5.36 2.84 -8.30
C ILE A 137 -4.03 3.61 -8.33
N SER A 138 -3.77 4.39 -9.36
CA SER A 138 -2.57 5.23 -9.41
C SER A 138 -2.50 6.22 -8.25
N ALA A 139 -3.60 6.85 -7.91
CA ALA A 139 -3.69 7.74 -6.75
C ALA A 139 -3.38 6.99 -5.44
N ALA A 140 -3.94 5.79 -5.27
CA ALA A 140 -3.65 4.94 -4.12
C ALA A 140 -2.17 4.54 -4.05
N SER A 141 -1.57 4.20 -5.19
CA SER A 141 -0.14 3.90 -5.30
C SER A 141 0.72 5.05 -4.81
N ILE A 142 0.42 6.28 -5.24
CA ILE A 142 1.14 7.48 -4.81
C ILE A 142 1.00 7.69 -3.30
N LEU A 143 -0.21 7.57 -2.76
CA LEU A 143 -0.43 7.72 -1.31
C LEU A 143 0.36 6.70 -0.50
N ALA A 144 0.31 5.43 -0.89
CA ALA A 144 1.02 4.37 -0.19
C ALA A 144 2.54 4.56 -0.26
N LYS A 145 3.07 4.90 -1.43
CA LYS A 145 4.51 5.11 -1.66
C LYS A 145 5.05 6.28 -0.85
N VAL A 146 4.42 7.43 -0.93
CA VAL A 146 4.87 8.63 -0.20
C VAL A 146 4.79 8.42 1.30
N TYR A 147 3.69 7.86 1.78
CA TYR A 147 3.50 7.56 3.20
C TYR A 147 4.61 6.62 3.71
N ARG A 148 4.89 5.53 2.97
CA ARG A 148 5.93 4.59 3.38
C ARG A 148 7.33 5.20 3.32
N ASP A 149 7.64 6.03 2.34
CA ASP A 149 8.91 6.74 2.29
C ASP A 149 9.10 7.68 3.50
N ARG A 150 8.04 8.33 3.94
CA ARG A 150 8.06 9.14 5.18
C ARG A 150 8.30 8.28 6.43
N LEU A 151 7.66 7.11 6.51
CA LEU A 151 7.95 6.16 7.59
C LEU A 151 9.42 5.74 7.62
N CYS A 152 10.02 5.50 6.45
CA CYS A 152 11.43 5.14 6.37
C CYS A 152 12.35 6.25 6.87
N THR A 153 12.00 7.51 6.66
CA THR A 153 12.71 8.65 7.24
C THR A 153 12.63 8.63 8.78
N GLU A 154 11.46 8.32 9.34
CA GLU A 154 11.28 8.19 10.78
C GLU A 154 12.05 6.99 11.34
N LEU A 155 12.04 5.86 10.65
CA LEU A 155 12.81 4.67 11.02
C LEU A 155 14.32 4.95 11.01
N ASP A 156 14.79 5.73 10.04
CA ASP A 156 16.19 6.15 9.95
C ASP A 156 16.60 6.99 11.16
N ALA A 157 15.75 7.92 11.56
CA ALA A 157 16.01 8.75 12.75
C ALA A 157 16.08 7.90 14.03
N ALA A 158 15.23 6.88 14.16
CA ALA A 158 15.17 6.00 15.32
C ALA A 158 16.28 4.93 15.30
N HIS A 159 16.73 4.50 14.13
CA HIS A 159 17.72 3.43 13.93
C HIS A 159 18.76 3.86 12.88
N PRO A 160 19.59 4.87 13.15
CA PRO A 160 20.45 5.50 12.14
C PRO A 160 21.53 4.60 11.57
N GLN A 161 21.85 3.49 12.24
CA GLN A 161 22.89 2.56 11.83
C GLN A 161 22.56 1.74 10.57
N TYR A 162 21.28 1.71 10.13
CA TYR A 162 20.87 0.88 8.99
C TYR A 162 20.77 1.64 7.66
N GLY A 163 20.43 2.93 7.65
CA GLY A 163 20.28 3.73 6.44
C GLY A 163 18.90 3.64 5.79
N PHE A 164 17.83 3.50 6.56
CA PHE A 164 16.45 3.34 6.05
C PHE A 164 15.97 4.50 5.16
N ALA A 165 16.44 5.71 5.37
CA ALA A 165 16.07 6.84 4.52
C ALA A 165 16.58 6.69 3.09
N THR A 166 17.69 5.96 2.90
CA THR A 166 18.33 5.73 1.60
C THR A 166 17.70 4.52 0.89
N HIS A 167 17.75 3.33 1.50
CA HIS A 167 17.33 2.09 0.85
C HIS A 167 15.86 1.71 1.13
N LYS A 168 15.15 2.45 1.97
CA LYS A 168 13.73 2.22 2.29
C LYS A 168 13.42 0.83 2.87
N GLY A 169 14.43 0.18 3.45
CA GLY A 169 14.32 -1.16 4.01
C GLY A 169 14.58 -2.30 3.03
N TYR A 170 14.75 -2.02 1.75
CA TYR A 170 15.03 -3.05 0.75
C TYR A 170 16.38 -3.76 1.01
N PRO A 171 16.53 -5.02 0.56
CA PRO A 171 17.75 -5.81 0.79
C PRO A 171 18.90 -5.40 -0.13
N THR A 172 19.30 -4.15 -0.07
CA THR A 172 20.48 -3.63 -0.76
C THR A 172 21.76 -4.16 -0.10
N PRO A 173 22.93 -4.11 -0.78
CA PRO A 173 24.20 -4.47 -0.17
C PRO A 173 24.45 -3.72 1.16
N GLU A 174 24.11 -2.44 1.22
CA GLU A 174 24.26 -1.60 2.43
C GLU A 174 23.38 -2.07 3.57
N HIS A 175 22.10 -2.38 3.28
CA HIS A 175 21.19 -2.89 4.32
C HIS A 175 21.62 -4.26 4.83
N LEU A 176 22.03 -5.17 3.93
CA LEU A 176 22.52 -6.49 4.31
C LEU A 176 23.81 -6.39 5.13
N ALA A 177 24.72 -5.48 4.76
CA ALA A 177 25.94 -5.24 5.54
C ALA A 177 25.61 -4.69 6.93
N ALA A 178 24.68 -3.77 7.05
CA ALA A 178 24.23 -3.24 8.34
C ALA A 178 23.61 -4.32 9.23
N LEU A 179 22.81 -5.22 8.64
CA LEU A 179 22.26 -6.37 9.36
C LEU A 179 23.35 -7.28 9.91
N ARG A 180 24.39 -7.57 9.12
CA ARG A 180 25.54 -8.39 9.59
C ARG A 180 26.32 -7.68 10.69
N ALA A 181 26.47 -6.37 10.60
CA ALA A 181 27.25 -5.60 11.57
C ALA A 181 26.49 -5.37 12.88
N HIS A 182 25.20 -5.10 12.84
CA HIS A 182 24.39 -4.65 13.99
C HIS A 182 23.33 -5.64 14.44
N GLY A 183 23.07 -6.70 13.66
CA GLY A 183 21.95 -7.61 13.90
C GLY A 183 20.60 -6.97 13.51
N ALA A 184 19.53 -7.70 13.76
CA ALA A 184 18.18 -7.23 13.50
C ALA A 184 17.71 -6.29 14.61
N SER A 185 17.00 -5.21 14.21
CA SER A 185 16.30 -4.34 15.15
C SER A 185 14.85 -4.82 15.36
N VAL A 186 14.13 -4.14 16.26
CA VAL A 186 12.71 -4.42 16.51
C VAL A 186 11.81 -4.12 15.30
N VAL A 187 12.28 -3.33 14.33
CA VAL A 187 11.51 -2.99 13.12
C VAL A 187 11.77 -3.95 11.97
N HIS A 188 12.71 -4.87 12.10
CA HIS A 188 13.00 -5.87 11.07
C HIS A 188 11.98 -7.01 11.08
N ARG A 189 11.67 -7.51 9.90
CA ARG A 189 10.74 -8.62 9.68
C ARG A 189 11.47 -9.94 9.88
N ARG A 190 11.25 -10.56 11.04
CA ARG A 190 11.99 -11.76 11.48
C ARG A 190 11.73 -12.98 10.61
N SER A 191 10.58 -13.04 9.95
CA SER A 191 10.23 -14.12 9.02
C SER A 191 10.92 -14.03 7.66
N PHE A 192 11.50 -12.88 7.31
CA PHE A 192 12.22 -12.71 6.04
C PHE A 192 13.61 -13.33 6.11
N GLY A 193 14.00 -14.06 5.04
CA GLY A 193 15.25 -14.84 5.02
C GLY A 193 16.48 -14.09 5.48
N PRO A 194 16.83 -12.92 4.90
CA PRO A 194 18.04 -12.19 5.29
C PRO A 194 18.05 -11.74 6.77
N VAL A 195 16.88 -11.44 7.32
CA VAL A 195 16.74 -11.08 8.74
C VAL A 195 16.90 -12.31 9.61
N ARG A 196 16.26 -13.42 9.22
CA ARG A 196 16.34 -14.69 9.95
C ARG A 196 17.79 -15.17 10.10
N GLN A 197 18.62 -14.97 9.08
CA GLN A 197 20.02 -15.37 9.07
C GLN A 197 20.89 -14.67 10.12
N VAL A 198 20.51 -13.48 10.56
CA VAL A 198 21.26 -12.71 11.58
C VAL A 198 20.63 -12.77 12.97
N LEU A 199 19.52 -13.49 13.14
CA LEU A 199 18.94 -13.72 14.45
C LEU A 199 19.81 -14.69 15.25
N PRO A 200 19.91 -14.52 16.59
CA PRO A 200 20.61 -15.50 17.44
C PRO A 200 19.96 -16.86 17.27
N ASP A 201 20.79 -17.92 17.22
CA ASP A 201 20.28 -19.27 17.30
C ASP A 201 19.44 -19.42 18.57
N GLN A 202 18.17 -19.74 18.40
CA GLN A 202 17.32 -20.19 19.48
C GLN A 202 17.90 -21.58 19.86
N GLY A 203 18.71 -21.62 20.89
CA GLY A 203 19.37 -22.84 21.30
C GLY A 203 18.40 -24.01 21.32
N SER A 204 18.72 -25.05 20.57
CA SER A 204 18.03 -26.33 20.73
C SER A 204 18.13 -26.75 22.19
N PRO A 205 17.02 -27.18 22.83
CA PRO A 205 17.08 -27.66 24.19
C PRO A 205 18.00 -28.88 24.33
#